data_10d8d86325696558e8efa70e456097ab
#
_entry.id   10d8d86325696558e8efa70e456097ab
#
_cell.length_a   1.000
_cell.length_b   1.000
_cell.length_c   1.000
_cell.angle_alpha   90.00
_cell.angle_beta   90.00
_cell.angle_gamma   90.00
#
_symmetry.space_group_name_H-M   'P 1'
#
loop_
_entity.id
_entity.type
_entity.pdbx_description
1 polymer ?
#
loop_
_entity_poly.entity_id
_entity_poly.type
_entity_poly.pdbx_seq_one_letter_code
_entity_poly.pdbx_strand_id
1 'polypeptide(L)'
;LIVIYDYYDFYNICNVSKGKMSKQNTVSSALKTVLKESSDFIIIGLTGRTGSGCSTCAKLLSGDKLPLPSPLDSHFKGNEARKYKIVKKYIDKTWSKFEWLQVRCVLSRFVLELNYSEFCKLVSDIVKIDRQEVKTKLEDFRETYGEYHEKLVAFLGETEEDKKTHAYNIYFKMLPEFSQKLKA
;
A
#
# COMPACT_ATOMS: atom_id res chain seq x y z
N LEU A 1 5.49 1.66 -5.00
CA LEU A 1 5.04 2.35 -3.81
C LEU A 1 3.77 3.12 -4.14
N ILE A 2 2.70 2.94 -3.39
CA ILE A 2 1.43 3.66 -3.56
C ILE A 2 1.19 4.46 -2.29
N VAL A 3 0.85 5.73 -2.43
CA VAL A 3 0.44 6.60 -1.32
C VAL A 3 -1.03 6.94 -1.54
N ILE A 4 -1.87 6.69 -0.56
CA ILE A 4 -3.32 6.84 -0.66
C ILE A 4 -3.76 7.93 0.30
N TYR A 5 -4.58 8.83 -0.20
CA TYR A 5 -5.28 9.84 0.55
C TYR A 5 -6.73 9.39 0.74
N ASP A 6 -7.17 9.37 1.95
CA ASP A 6 -8.42 8.84 2.49
C ASP A 6 -8.53 7.30 2.55
N TYR A 7 -8.58 6.82 3.79
CA TYR A 7 -8.60 5.42 4.17
C TYR A 7 -9.89 4.69 3.75
N TYR A 8 -11.02 5.37 3.75
CA TYR A 8 -12.32 4.74 3.46
C TYR A 8 -12.44 4.24 2.01
N ASP A 9 -11.76 4.89 1.08
CA ASP A 9 -11.80 4.52 -0.33
C ASP A 9 -10.81 3.42 -0.71
N PHE A 10 -9.73 3.21 0.07
CA PHE A 10 -8.79 2.11 -0.16
C PHE A 10 -9.44 0.73 -0.07
N TYR A 11 -10.39 0.57 0.85
CA TYR A 11 -11.13 -0.68 1.00
C TYR A 11 -11.90 -1.06 -0.28
N ASN A 12 -12.47 -0.09 -0.97
CA ASN A 12 -13.19 -0.30 -2.22
C ASN A 12 -12.26 -0.71 -3.36
N ILE A 13 -11.04 -0.14 -3.42
CA ILE A 13 -10.01 -0.50 -4.43
C ILE A 13 -9.58 -1.96 -4.27
N CYS A 14 -9.39 -2.44 -3.05
CA CYS A 14 -8.98 -3.82 -2.80
C CYS A 14 -10.07 -4.86 -3.10
N ASN A 15 -11.36 -4.48 -3.04
CA ASN A 15 -12.47 -5.37 -3.35
C ASN A 15 -12.82 -5.45 -4.85
N VAL A 16 -12.47 -4.48 -5.65
CA VAL A 16 -12.68 -4.49 -7.12
C VAL A 16 -11.92 -5.64 -7.81
N SER A 17 -10.88 -6.19 -7.19
CA SER A 17 -10.10 -7.30 -7.76
C SER A 17 -10.82 -8.65 -7.79
N LYS A 18 -11.98 -8.82 -7.14
CA LYS A 18 -12.74 -10.10 -7.14
C LYS A 18 -13.72 -10.28 -8.29
N GLY A 19 -13.93 -9.27 -9.13
CA GLY A 19 -14.74 -9.39 -10.36
C GLY A 19 -13.97 -10.15 -11.44
N LYS A 20 -14.55 -11.25 -11.98
CA LYS A 20 -14.01 -12.04 -13.11
C LYS A 20 -13.54 -11.11 -14.22
N MET A 21 -12.23 -11.06 -14.44
CA MET A 21 -11.62 -10.30 -15.52
C MET A 21 -11.99 -10.88 -16.87
N SER A 22 -12.89 -10.23 -17.58
CA SER A 22 -13.05 -10.38 -19.01
C SER A 22 -12.39 -9.21 -19.72
N LYS A 23 -11.32 -9.54 -20.48
CA LYS A 23 -10.68 -8.78 -21.58
C LYS A 23 -10.45 -7.27 -21.45
N GLN A 24 -9.19 -6.93 -21.39
CA GLN A 24 -8.37 -5.78 -21.85
C GLN A 24 -8.90 -4.33 -21.89
N ASN A 25 -10.19 -4.06 -21.88
CA ASN A 25 -10.73 -2.70 -21.84
C ASN A 25 -11.18 -2.27 -20.42
N THR A 26 -11.07 -3.17 -19.44
CA THR A 26 -11.72 -3.06 -18.14
C THR A 26 -10.96 -2.18 -17.14
N VAL A 27 -9.61 -2.18 -17.23
CA VAL A 27 -8.79 -1.41 -16.26
C VAL A 27 -8.98 0.10 -16.47
N SER A 28 -9.01 0.56 -17.73
CA SER A 28 -9.21 1.98 -18.03
C SER A 28 -10.65 2.44 -17.71
N SER A 29 -11.66 1.59 -17.92
CA SER A 29 -13.05 1.91 -17.57
C SER A 29 -13.29 1.85 -16.07
N ALA A 30 -12.73 0.85 -15.37
CA ALA A 30 -12.82 0.75 -13.91
C ALA A 30 -12.12 1.92 -13.22
N LEU A 31 -10.92 2.30 -13.68
CA LEU A 31 -10.23 3.50 -13.19
C LEU A 31 -11.05 4.78 -13.45
N LYS A 32 -11.64 4.93 -14.63
CA LYS A 32 -12.51 6.07 -14.93
C LYS A 32 -13.76 6.11 -14.04
N THR A 33 -14.36 4.97 -13.74
CA THR A 33 -15.52 4.89 -12.86
C THR A 33 -15.13 5.23 -11.43
N VAL A 34 -14.07 4.62 -10.90
CA VAL A 34 -13.55 4.91 -9.55
C VAL A 34 -13.16 6.39 -9.41
N LEU A 35 -12.43 6.95 -10.36
CA LEU A 35 -12.04 8.37 -10.33
C LEU A 35 -13.22 9.33 -10.52
N LYS A 36 -14.30 8.89 -11.16
CA LYS A 36 -15.49 9.71 -11.38
C LYS A 36 -16.45 9.67 -10.19
N GLU A 37 -16.47 8.55 -9.46
CA GLU A 37 -17.30 8.35 -8.26
C GLU A 37 -16.63 8.88 -6.98
N SER A 38 -15.30 9.02 -6.98
CA SER A 38 -14.49 9.45 -5.83
C SER A 38 -13.73 10.71 -6.16
N SER A 39 -14.43 11.85 -6.19
CA SER A 39 -13.79 13.16 -6.39
C SER A 39 -12.87 13.58 -5.23
N ASP A 40 -12.94 12.88 -4.09
CA ASP A 40 -12.36 13.31 -2.82
C ASP A 40 -11.10 12.54 -2.42
N PHE A 41 -10.63 11.57 -3.21
CA PHE A 41 -9.38 10.89 -2.90
C PHE A 41 -8.33 10.98 -4.01
N ILE A 42 -7.07 10.97 -3.63
CA ILE A 42 -5.92 11.06 -4.54
C ILE A 42 -5.01 9.86 -4.29
N ILE A 43 -4.65 9.16 -5.37
CA ILE A 43 -3.64 8.10 -5.35
C ILE A 43 -2.37 8.62 -6.01
N ILE A 44 -1.26 8.63 -5.26
CA ILE A 44 0.06 8.99 -5.78
C ILE A 44 0.91 7.73 -5.88
N GLY A 45 1.25 7.31 -7.09
CA GLY A 45 2.20 6.22 -7.33
C GLY A 45 3.63 6.74 -7.35
N LEU A 46 4.47 6.28 -6.41
CA LEU A 46 5.89 6.59 -6.38
C LEU A 46 6.69 5.38 -6.89
N THR A 47 7.48 5.57 -7.92
CA THR A 47 8.35 4.54 -8.50
C THR A 47 9.72 5.12 -8.80
N GLY A 48 10.74 4.28 -8.77
CA GLY A 48 12.12 4.69 -9.03
C GLY A 48 13.12 3.59 -8.72
N ARG A 49 14.37 3.80 -9.10
CA ARG A 49 15.47 2.88 -8.78
C ARG A 49 15.72 2.87 -7.27
N THR A 50 16.38 1.83 -6.78
CA THR A 50 16.89 1.78 -5.41
C THR A 50 17.72 3.04 -5.11
N GLY A 51 17.42 3.70 -4.00
CA GLY A 51 18.08 4.96 -3.62
C GLY A 51 17.47 6.23 -4.22
N SER A 52 16.44 6.16 -5.08
CA SER A 52 15.79 7.34 -5.70
C SER A 52 14.98 8.21 -4.73
N GLY A 53 14.88 7.83 -3.46
CA GLY A 53 14.16 8.62 -2.45
C GLY A 53 12.65 8.41 -2.40
N CYS A 54 12.07 7.44 -3.13
CA CYS A 54 10.63 7.15 -3.08
C CYS A 54 10.10 6.93 -1.66
N SER A 55 10.83 6.16 -0.83
CA SER A 55 10.44 5.93 0.57
C SER A 55 10.55 7.19 1.43
N THR A 56 11.51 8.05 1.16
CA THR A 56 11.66 9.35 1.83
C THR A 56 10.50 10.26 1.44
N CYS A 57 10.16 10.34 0.16
CA CYS A 57 9.03 11.11 -0.33
C CYS A 57 7.71 10.62 0.30
N ALA A 58 7.49 9.30 0.35
CA ALA A 58 6.31 8.72 0.99
C ALA A 58 6.22 9.08 2.48
N LYS A 59 7.34 9.02 3.22
CA LYS A 59 7.40 9.44 4.63
C LYS A 59 7.06 10.92 4.82
N LEU A 60 7.55 11.79 3.91
CA LEU A 60 7.23 13.21 3.94
C LEU A 60 5.74 13.45 3.70
N LEU A 61 5.14 12.76 2.72
CA LEU A 61 3.72 12.86 2.40
C LEU A 61 2.82 12.28 3.51
N SER A 62 3.29 11.29 4.26
CA SER A 62 2.54 10.71 5.39
C SER A 62 2.74 11.46 6.71
N GLY A 63 3.51 12.52 6.73
CA GLY A 63 3.71 13.37 7.90
C GLY A 63 2.53 14.32 8.17
N ASP A 64 2.29 14.64 9.44
CA ASP A 64 1.23 15.58 9.84
C ASP A 64 1.45 16.99 9.28
N LYS A 65 2.68 17.32 8.89
CA LYS A 65 3.05 18.57 8.22
C LYS A 65 4.02 18.30 7.09
N LEU A 66 3.81 18.92 5.95
CA LEU A 66 4.78 18.86 4.85
C LEU A 66 5.95 19.79 5.17
N PRO A 67 7.20 19.28 5.27
CA PRO A 67 8.37 20.09 5.61
C PRO A 67 8.83 20.94 4.40
N LEU A 68 8.06 21.96 4.09
CA LEU A 68 8.40 22.92 3.04
C LEU A 68 9.44 23.93 3.57
N PRO A 69 10.47 24.28 2.77
CA PRO A 69 11.44 25.28 3.15
C PRO A 69 10.79 26.60 3.59
N SER A 70 11.47 27.34 4.47
CA SER A 70 11.02 28.69 4.79
C SER A 70 11.07 29.56 3.53
N PRO A 71 10.13 30.52 3.33
CA PRO A 71 10.24 31.48 2.25
C PRO A 71 11.54 32.31 2.28
N LEU A 72 12.16 32.44 3.45
CA LEU A 72 13.46 33.12 3.63
C LEU A 72 14.63 32.27 3.14
N ASP A 73 14.52 30.93 3.28
CA ASP A 73 15.56 29.97 2.88
C ASP A 73 15.35 29.48 1.44
N SER A 74 14.28 29.92 0.78
CA SER A 74 13.97 29.54 -0.60
C SER A 74 14.80 30.35 -1.59
N HIS A 75 15.27 29.71 -2.66
CA HIS A 75 15.97 30.37 -3.76
C HIS A 75 15.05 31.24 -4.64
N PHE A 76 13.74 31.29 -4.35
CA PHE A 76 12.76 32.06 -5.09
C PHE A 76 12.90 33.56 -4.82
N LYS A 77 12.87 34.37 -5.89
CA LYS A 77 12.96 35.83 -5.84
C LYS A 77 11.74 36.50 -6.49
N GLY A 78 11.46 37.71 -6.07
CA GLY A 78 10.40 38.54 -6.68
C GLY A 78 9.01 37.87 -6.66
N ASN A 79 8.37 37.77 -7.80
CA ASN A 79 7.03 37.21 -7.95
C ASN A 79 6.97 35.72 -7.60
N GLU A 80 8.04 34.98 -7.82
CA GLU A 80 8.12 33.56 -7.46
C GLU A 80 8.09 33.35 -5.94
N ALA A 81 8.84 34.17 -5.21
CA ALA A 81 8.80 34.15 -3.74
C ALA A 81 7.41 34.48 -3.20
N ARG A 82 6.68 35.42 -3.85
CA ARG A 82 5.30 35.74 -3.48
C ARG A 82 4.35 34.57 -3.74
N LYS A 83 4.44 33.95 -4.91
CA LYS A 83 3.67 32.73 -5.25
C LYS A 83 3.94 31.62 -4.24
N TYR A 84 5.21 31.36 -3.95
CA TYR A 84 5.60 30.34 -2.98
C TYR A 84 5.00 30.58 -1.58
N LYS A 85 5.05 31.83 -1.08
CA LYS A 85 4.43 32.20 0.20
C LYS A 85 2.92 31.92 0.23
N ILE A 86 2.21 32.22 -0.87
CA ILE A 86 0.77 31.96 -0.98
C ILE A 86 0.50 30.46 -0.94
N VAL A 87 1.20 29.69 -1.79
CA VAL A 87 1.05 28.24 -1.87
C VAL A 87 1.40 27.57 -0.55
N LYS A 88 2.52 27.98 0.07
CA LYS A 88 2.92 27.44 1.38
C LYS A 88 1.84 27.70 2.45
N LYS A 89 1.35 28.93 2.55
CA LYS A 89 0.28 29.29 3.49
C LYS A 89 -1.00 28.45 3.26
N TYR A 90 -1.33 28.19 2.00
CA TYR A 90 -2.47 27.36 1.63
C TYR A 90 -2.25 25.91 2.07
N ILE A 91 -1.09 25.33 1.73
CA ILE A 91 -0.71 23.98 2.13
C ILE A 91 -0.71 23.83 3.66
N ASP A 92 -0.04 24.73 4.38
CA ASP A 92 0.01 24.69 5.85
C ASP A 92 -1.40 24.71 6.51
N LYS A 93 -2.38 25.31 5.82
CA LYS A 93 -3.77 25.37 6.30
C LYS A 93 -4.62 24.18 5.90
N THR A 94 -4.39 23.60 4.73
CA THR A 94 -5.27 22.59 4.12
C THR A 94 -4.61 21.21 4.01
N TRP A 95 -3.37 21.08 4.53
CA TRP A 95 -2.63 19.83 4.47
C TRP A 95 -3.39 18.72 5.19
N SER A 96 -3.57 17.62 4.50
CA SER A 96 -3.95 16.35 5.08
C SER A 96 -2.89 15.32 4.70
N LYS A 97 -2.48 14.51 5.65
CA LYS A 97 -1.47 13.49 5.41
C LYS A 97 -1.99 12.38 4.52
N PHE A 98 -1.10 11.82 3.72
CA PHE A 98 -1.37 10.62 2.93
C PHE A 98 -1.13 9.35 3.75
N GLU A 99 -1.90 8.33 3.51
CA GLU A 99 -1.62 6.99 4.04
C GLU A 99 -0.61 6.27 3.11
N TRP A 100 0.43 5.71 3.71
CA TRP A 100 1.53 5.07 2.97
C TRP A 100 1.34 3.57 2.86
N LEU A 101 0.87 3.11 1.71
CA LEU A 101 0.80 1.69 1.39
C LEU A 101 2.00 1.24 0.56
N GLN A 102 2.62 0.15 0.95
CA GLN A 102 3.72 -0.47 0.20
C GLN A 102 3.19 -1.60 -0.68
N VAL A 103 3.55 -1.61 -1.97
CA VAL A 103 3.16 -2.68 -2.91
C VAL A 103 3.48 -4.08 -2.38
N ARG A 104 4.63 -4.24 -1.69
CA ARG A 104 4.99 -5.51 -1.05
C ARG A 104 3.94 -5.99 -0.04
N CYS A 105 3.26 -5.09 0.67
CA CYS A 105 2.20 -5.48 1.61
C CYS A 105 0.96 -6.00 0.88
N VAL A 106 0.64 -5.42 -0.27
CA VAL A 106 -0.43 -5.92 -1.14
C VAL A 106 -0.08 -7.31 -1.67
N LEU A 107 1.16 -7.51 -2.12
CA LEU A 107 1.63 -8.84 -2.57
C LEU A 107 1.61 -9.84 -1.41
N SER A 108 2.04 -9.43 -0.20
CA SER A 108 1.99 -10.28 0.98
C SER A 108 0.57 -10.73 1.34
N ARG A 109 -0.43 -9.88 1.11
CA ARG A 109 -1.83 -10.28 1.26
C ARG A 109 -2.19 -11.45 0.34
N PHE A 110 -1.89 -11.34 -0.96
CA PHE A 110 -2.19 -12.43 -1.90
C PHE A 110 -1.47 -13.73 -1.54
N VAL A 111 -0.23 -13.63 -1.05
CA VAL A 111 0.53 -14.79 -0.55
C VAL A 111 -0.16 -15.41 0.66
N LEU A 112 -0.62 -14.60 1.61
CA LEU A 112 -1.30 -15.08 2.83
C LEU A 112 -2.72 -15.61 2.58
N GLU A 113 -3.35 -15.33 1.44
CA GLU A 113 -4.63 -15.95 1.06
C GLU A 113 -4.47 -17.43 0.67
N LEU A 114 -3.26 -17.87 0.32
CA LEU A 114 -2.94 -19.26 0.03
C LEU A 114 -2.84 -20.08 1.33
N ASN A 115 -3.10 -21.38 1.27
CA ASN A 115 -2.68 -22.24 2.38
C ASN A 115 -1.17 -22.51 2.31
N TYR A 116 -0.55 -22.93 3.41
CA TYR A 116 0.91 -23.14 3.50
C TYR A 116 1.46 -24.07 2.41
N SER A 117 0.68 -25.10 2.03
CA SER A 117 1.08 -26.05 0.98
C SER A 117 1.12 -25.43 -0.40
N GLU A 118 0.17 -24.53 -0.70
CA GLU A 118 0.12 -23.74 -1.94
C GLU A 118 1.22 -22.68 -1.95
N PHE A 119 1.48 -22.04 -0.82
CA PHE A 119 2.60 -21.12 -0.67
C PHE A 119 3.94 -21.81 -0.96
N CYS A 120 4.22 -22.98 -0.38
CA CYS A 120 5.44 -23.75 -0.70
C CYS A 120 5.52 -24.15 -2.18
N LYS A 121 4.38 -24.47 -2.82
CA LYS A 121 4.34 -24.75 -4.25
C LYS A 121 4.70 -23.50 -5.07
N LEU A 122 4.10 -22.37 -4.74
CA LEU A 122 4.39 -21.09 -5.41
C LEU A 122 5.89 -20.74 -5.31
N VAL A 123 6.48 -20.87 -4.12
CA VAL A 123 7.92 -20.64 -3.92
C VAL A 123 8.76 -21.61 -4.75
N SER A 124 8.41 -22.91 -4.75
CA SER A 124 9.07 -23.94 -5.57
C SER A 124 9.04 -23.59 -7.07
N ASP A 125 7.88 -23.15 -7.56
CA ASP A 125 7.70 -22.79 -8.98
C ASP A 125 8.53 -21.53 -9.36
N ILE A 126 8.66 -20.57 -8.46
CA ILE A 126 9.43 -19.33 -8.69
C ILE A 126 10.94 -19.59 -8.63
N VAL A 127 11.39 -20.26 -7.56
CA VAL A 127 12.82 -20.47 -7.29
C VAL A 127 13.40 -21.64 -8.08
N LYS A 128 12.55 -22.51 -8.67
CA LYS A 128 12.94 -23.71 -9.40
C LYS A 128 13.69 -24.75 -8.53
N ILE A 129 13.24 -24.89 -7.28
CA ILE A 129 13.75 -25.84 -6.29
C ILE A 129 12.65 -26.86 -6.01
N ASP A 130 13.02 -28.09 -5.67
CA ASP A 130 12.06 -29.14 -5.30
C ASP A 130 11.18 -28.71 -4.12
N ARG A 131 9.90 -29.09 -4.17
CA ARG A 131 8.90 -28.70 -3.17
C ARG A 131 9.23 -29.23 -1.77
N GLN A 132 9.84 -30.41 -1.65
CA GLN A 132 10.21 -30.96 -0.34
C GLN A 132 11.38 -30.19 0.26
N GLU A 133 12.35 -29.80 -0.56
CA GLU A 133 13.44 -28.94 -0.13
C GLU A 133 12.95 -27.57 0.34
N VAL A 134 11.99 -26.96 -0.38
CA VAL A 134 11.35 -25.72 0.03
C VAL A 134 10.63 -25.88 1.36
N LYS A 135 9.86 -26.95 1.57
CA LYS A 135 9.18 -27.21 2.84
C LYS A 135 10.16 -27.34 4.00
N THR A 136 11.26 -28.05 3.82
CA THR A 136 12.29 -28.20 4.85
C THR A 136 12.94 -26.86 5.20
N LYS A 137 13.25 -26.05 4.21
CA LYS A 137 13.85 -24.72 4.42
C LYS A 137 12.91 -23.71 5.07
N LEU A 138 11.61 -23.87 4.88
CA LEU A 138 10.58 -22.95 5.41
C LEU A 138 9.87 -23.52 6.65
N GLU A 139 10.34 -24.66 7.22
CA GLU A 139 9.65 -25.27 8.39
C GLU A 139 9.60 -24.32 9.58
N ASP A 140 10.68 -23.61 9.87
CA ASP A 140 10.76 -22.63 10.96
C ASP A 140 9.82 -21.43 10.74
N PHE A 141 9.49 -21.13 9.47
CA PHE A 141 8.57 -20.07 9.10
C PHE A 141 7.10 -20.47 9.11
N ARG A 142 6.82 -21.78 9.18
CA ARG A 142 5.46 -22.35 9.08
C ARG A 142 4.52 -21.82 10.15
N GLU A 143 4.96 -21.76 11.40
CA GLU A 143 4.17 -21.26 12.53
C GLU A 143 3.84 -19.78 12.34
N THR A 144 4.85 -18.98 12.02
CA THR A 144 4.68 -17.55 11.70
C THR A 144 3.69 -17.36 10.55
N TYR A 145 3.84 -18.13 9.46
CA TYR A 145 2.92 -18.06 8.33
C TYR A 145 1.48 -18.36 8.75
N GLY A 146 1.26 -19.43 9.52
CA GLY A 146 -0.05 -19.85 10.02
C GLY A 146 -0.74 -18.74 10.82
N GLU A 147 -0.02 -18.14 11.76
CA GLU A 147 -0.54 -17.04 12.58
C GLU A 147 -1.08 -15.85 11.74
N TYR A 148 -0.31 -15.42 10.73
CA TYR A 148 -0.71 -14.30 9.88
C TYR A 148 -1.80 -14.70 8.88
N HIS A 149 -1.79 -15.93 8.38
CA HIS A 149 -2.84 -16.49 7.53
C HIS A 149 -4.19 -16.50 8.25
N GLU A 150 -4.25 -17.02 9.48
CA GLU A 150 -5.47 -17.08 10.29
C GLU A 150 -6.04 -15.68 10.55
N LYS A 151 -5.20 -14.72 10.90
CA LYS A 151 -5.61 -13.31 11.09
C LYS A 151 -6.19 -12.70 9.81
N LEU A 152 -5.61 -13.01 8.66
CA LEU A 152 -6.13 -12.53 7.38
C LEU A 152 -7.46 -13.21 7.02
N VAL A 153 -7.57 -14.53 7.21
CA VAL A 153 -8.81 -15.30 6.94
C VAL A 153 -9.94 -14.82 7.83
N ALA A 154 -9.68 -14.57 9.11
CA ALA A 154 -10.66 -13.99 10.03
C ALA A 154 -11.17 -12.64 9.53
N PHE A 155 -10.27 -11.73 9.16
CA PHE A 155 -10.62 -10.43 8.58
C PHE A 155 -11.43 -10.57 7.28
N LEU A 156 -11.09 -11.51 6.40
CA LEU A 156 -11.83 -11.70 5.16
C LEU A 156 -13.25 -12.24 5.39
N GLY A 157 -13.48 -12.96 6.49
CA GLY A 157 -14.79 -13.46 6.92
C GLY A 157 -15.67 -12.43 7.64
N GLU A 158 -15.15 -11.27 8.01
CA GLU A 158 -15.89 -10.21 8.71
C GLU A 158 -16.99 -9.55 7.84
N THR A 159 -17.92 -8.87 8.50
CA THR A 159 -18.91 -8.04 7.80
C THR A 159 -18.24 -6.84 7.13
N GLU A 160 -18.89 -6.22 6.15
CA GLU A 160 -18.33 -5.05 5.45
C GLU A 160 -18.09 -3.86 6.40
N GLU A 161 -18.86 -3.76 7.47
CA GLU A 161 -18.74 -2.70 8.47
C GLU A 161 -17.53 -2.94 9.41
N ASP A 162 -17.37 -4.17 9.86
CA ASP A 162 -16.22 -4.60 10.68
C ASP A 162 -14.93 -4.49 9.86
N LYS A 163 -14.95 -4.89 8.60
CA LYS A 163 -13.81 -4.74 7.68
C LYS A 163 -13.36 -3.30 7.54
N LYS A 164 -14.26 -2.33 7.44
CA LYS A 164 -13.90 -0.90 7.40
C LYS A 164 -13.13 -0.50 8.65
N THR A 165 -13.53 -1.00 9.81
CA THR A 165 -12.89 -0.69 11.09
C THR A 165 -11.53 -1.36 11.25
N HIS A 166 -11.38 -2.61 10.79
CA HIS A 166 -10.17 -3.41 10.99
C HIS A 166 -9.16 -3.33 9.85
N ALA A 167 -9.57 -2.85 8.67
CA ALA A 167 -8.71 -2.78 7.49
C ALA A 167 -7.40 -2.00 7.73
N TYR A 168 -7.43 -0.92 8.54
CA TYR A 168 -6.21 -0.18 8.90
C TYR A 168 -5.20 -1.09 9.60
N ASN A 169 -5.65 -1.90 10.56
CA ASN A 169 -4.75 -2.82 11.29
C ASN A 169 -4.16 -3.88 10.37
N ILE A 170 -4.93 -4.39 9.41
CA ILE A 170 -4.44 -5.38 8.45
C ILE A 170 -3.43 -4.76 7.48
N TYR A 171 -3.79 -3.70 6.77
CA TYR A 171 -2.97 -3.17 5.68
C TYR A 171 -1.79 -2.30 6.13
N PHE A 172 -1.89 -1.62 7.27
CA PHE A 172 -0.88 -0.66 7.71
C PHE A 172 -0.06 -1.12 8.92
N LYS A 173 -0.45 -2.21 9.60
CA LYS A 173 0.31 -2.80 10.71
C LYS A 173 0.70 -4.25 10.41
N MET A 174 -0.27 -5.15 10.26
CA MET A 174 -0.03 -6.58 10.12
C MET A 174 0.75 -6.95 8.85
N LEU A 175 0.30 -6.50 7.68
CA LEU A 175 0.97 -6.83 6.40
C LEU A 175 2.39 -6.25 6.29
N PRO A 176 2.69 -5.02 6.71
CA PRO A 176 4.07 -4.53 6.79
C PRO A 176 4.96 -5.38 7.68
N GLU A 177 4.47 -5.81 8.85
CA GLU A 177 5.21 -6.66 9.78
C GLU A 177 5.49 -8.04 9.15
N PHE A 178 4.48 -8.71 8.62
CA PHE A 178 4.66 -9.97 7.90
C PHE A 178 5.64 -9.84 6.74
N SER A 179 5.51 -8.77 5.94
CA SER A 179 6.44 -8.50 4.83
C SER A 179 7.90 -8.29 5.28
N GLN A 180 8.14 -7.86 6.51
CA GLN A 180 9.49 -7.78 7.08
C GLN A 180 10.00 -9.17 7.49
N LYS A 181 9.14 -9.99 8.12
CA LYS A 181 9.49 -11.37 8.49
C LYS A 181 9.78 -12.27 7.29
N LEU A 182 9.15 -12.02 6.14
CA LEU A 182 9.47 -12.70 4.87
C LEU A 182 10.88 -12.39 4.32
N LYS A 183 11.54 -11.34 4.83
CA LYS A 183 12.89 -10.94 4.37
C LYS A 183 14.01 -11.46 5.26
N ALA A 184 13.68 -11.86 6.49
CA ALA A 184 14.64 -12.40 7.45
C ALA A 184 14.96 -13.85 7.13
#